data_2cc5177275624e0554edd31eaf9a7002
#
_entry.id   2cc5177275624e0554edd31eaf9a7002
#
_cell.length_a   1.000
_cell.length_b   1.000
_cell.length_c   1.000
_cell.angle_alpha   90.00
_cell.angle_beta   90.00
_cell.angle_gamma   90.00
#
_symmetry.space_group_name_H-M   'P 1'
#
loop_
_entity.id
_entity.type
_entity.pdbx_description
1 polymer ?
#
loop_
_entity_poly.entity_id
_entity_poly.type
_entity_poly.pdbx_seq_one_letter_code
_entity_poly.pdbx_strand_id
1 'polypeptide(L)'
;MKSPALLLVVALTATLAAAPAVKPLKALLVIGGCCHDYAAQKDILEGGIEQRANVAVDVCYSADKGTKPAFTCYEKDDWAAGYDVILHGECAADINDVAKIRRVLAPHLKGLPGVNLHCAMHSYRSDPNFQKPVASGTDGGLWFDYLGLQSSGHGEQSPIEVTYTDPTHPITRGFQNWTTISEELYNNLRVHQGAVTLAKGKQGNQETVILWTNEYGDAKTRVFSTTLGHNNETVADPRYLDLVTRGLLWACGKLDDSGKPKEGYGPAAGTAK
;
A
#
# COMPACT_ATOMS: atom_id res chain seq x y z
N MET A 1 -69.90 2.32 43.63
CA MET A 1 -68.46 2.12 43.91
C MET A 1 -67.80 1.59 42.62
N LYS A 2 -67.01 2.43 41.94
CA LYS A 2 -66.33 2.06 40.67
C LYS A 2 -64.83 1.81 41.01
N SER A 3 -64.36 0.56 40.85
CA SER A 3 -62.94 0.23 41.01
C SER A 3 -62.11 0.72 39.81
N PRO A 4 -60.94 1.35 39.99
CA PRO A 4 -60.06 1.67 38.90
C PRO A 4 -59.26 0.46 38.48
N ALA A 5 -59.24 0.13 37.17
CA ALA A 5 -58.37 -0.88 36.61
C ALA A 5 -56.95 -0.29 36.43
N LEU A 6 -55.98 -0.92 37.07
CA LEU A 6 -54.58 -0.56 36.98
C LEU A 6 -53.99 -1.21 35.71
N LEU A 7 -53.67 -0.39 34.68
CA LEU A 7 -52.94 -0.88 33.51
C LEU A 7 -51.46 -1.00 33.84
N LEU A 8 -50.95 -2.24 33.84
CA LEU A 8 -49.53 -2.56 34.01
C LEU A 8 -48.85 -2.41 32.62
N VAL A 9 -48.09 -1.36 32.41
CA VAL A 9 -47.25 -1.19 31.20
C VAL A 9 -45.94 -1.93 31.43
N VAL A 10 -45.78 -3.08 30.76
CA VAL A 10 -44.51 -3.81 30.73
C VAL A 10 -43.62 -3.19 29.67
N ALA A 11 -42.59 -2.46 30.09
CA ALA A 11 -41.58 -1.93 29.18
C ALA A 11 -40.62 -3.09 28.80
N LEU A 12 -40.68 -3.54 27.56
CA LEU A 12 -39.77 -4.51 26.97
C LEU A 12 -38.45 -3.78 26.62
N THR A 13 -37.46 -3.89 27.48
CA THR A 13 -36.09 -3.42 27.19
C THR A 13 -35.42 -4.44 26.26
N ALA A 14 -35.36 -4.16 24.96
CA ALA A 14 -34.56 -4.92 24.03
C ALA A 14 -33.06 -4.59 24.28
N THR A 15 -32.32 -5.51 24.84
CA THR A 15 -30.86 -5.46 24.89
C THR A 15 -30.34 -5.70 23.47
N LEU A 16 -29.89 -4.66 22.78
CA LEU A 16 -29.08 -4.82 21.58
C LEU A 16 -27.78 -5.49 22.01
N ALA A 17 -27.61 -6.78 21.68
CA ALA A 17 -26.32 -7.43 21.76
C ALA A 17 -25.40 -6.73 20.74
N ALA A 18 -24.31 -6.16 21.21
CA ALA A 18 -23.26 -5.61 20.32
C ALA A 18 -22.74 -6.75 19.42
N ALA A 19 -22.69 -6.50 18.10
CA ALA A 19 -22.09 -7.44 17.19
C ALA A 19 -20.62 -7.70 17.61
N PRO A 20 -20.11 -8.94 17.45
CA PRO A 20 -18.73 -9.24 17.81
C PRO A 20 -17.78 -8.33 17.04
N ALA A 21 -16.80 -7.77 17.75
CA ALA A 21 -15.82 -6.87 17.15
C ALA A 21 -15.05 -7.59 16.02
N VAL A 22 -14.94 -6.95 14.87
CA VAL A 22 -14.19 -7.47 13.72
C VAL A 22 -12.69 -7.47 14.08
N LYS A 23 -11.99 -8.59 13.82
CA LYS A 23 -10.54 -8.67 14.05
C LYS A 23 -9.82 -7.70 13.11
N PRO A 24 -8.74 -7.04 13.58
CA PRO A 24 -7.88 -6.22 12.72
C PRO A 24 -7.33 -7.05 11.55
N LEU A 25 -7.16 -6.40 10.39
CA LEU A 25 -6.30 -6.94 9.34
C LEU A 25 -4.86 -6.98 9.85
N LYS A 26 -4.15 -8.06 9.59
CA LYS A 26 -2.72 -8.17 9.91
C LYS A 26 -1.90 -7.78 8.69
N ALA A 27 -1.16 -6.71 8.80
CA ALA A 27 -0.27 -6.21 7.76
C ALA A 27 1.19 -6.43 8.17
N LEU A 28 2.05 -6.84 7.22
CA LEU A 28 3.50 -6.81 7.41
C LEU A 28 4.08 -5.69 6.57
N LEU A 29 4.73 -4.71 7.21
CA LEU A 29 5.52 -3.68 6.55
C LEU A 29 6.98 -4.13 6.51
N VAL A 30 7.47 -4.44 5.30
CA VAL A 30 8.90 -4.66 5.05
C VAL A 30 9.51 -3.35 4.60
N ILE A 31 10.52 -2.83 5.32
CA ILE A 31 11.06 -1.50 5.07
C ILE A 31 12.54 -1.41 5.47
N GLY A 32 13.32 -0.65 4.70
CA GLY A 32 14.76 -0.48 4.95
C GLY A 32 15.57 -0.42 3.66
N GLY A 33 16.88 -0.37 3.77
CA GLY A 33 17.82 -0.23 2.66
C GLY A 33 18.37 1.18 2.51
N CYS A 34 18.84 1.54 1.30
CA CYS A 34 19.50 2.82 1.06
C CYS A 34 18.49 3.98 0.91
N CYS A 35 19.04 5.16 0.96
CA CYS A 35 18.54 6.38 0.31
C CYS A 35 17.46 7.15 1.07
N HIS A 36 16.78 6.58 2.08
CA HIS A 36 15.69 7.21 2.83
C HIS A 36 15.85 7.06 4.34
N ASP A 37 15.12 7.84 5.10
CA ASP A 37 15.04 7.73 6.57
C ASP A 37 13.98 6.69 6.98
N TYR A 38 14.25 5.43 6.63
CA TYR A 38 13.35 4.33 6.97
C TYR A 38 13.15 4.11 8.47
N ALA A 39 14.09 4.59 9.30
CA ALA A 39 13.94 4.54 10.74
C ALA A 39 12.76 5.38 11.23
N ALA A 40 12.54 6.55 10.63
CA ALA A 40 11.37 7.38 10.91
C ALA A 40 10.14 6.93 10.10
N GLN A 41 10.31 6.60 8.81
CA GLN A 41 9.19 6.26 7.93
C GLN A 41 8.40 5.04 8.40
N LYS A 42 9.07 4.03 8.98
CA LYS A 42 8.39 2.84 9.52
C LYS A 42 7.36 3.20 10.60
N ASP A 43 7.73 4.10 11.53
CA ASP A 43 6.87 4.51 12.64
C ASP A 43 5.72 5.40 12.16
N ILE A 44 5.99 6.27 11.16
CA ILE A 44 4.98 7.11 10.52
C ILE A 44 3.93 6.25 9.79
N LEU A 45 4.37 5.26 9.03
CA LEU A 45 3.49 4.36 8.28
C LEU A 45 2.67 3.46 9.21
N GLU A 46 3.31 2.80 10.18
CA GLU A 46 2.66 1.96 11.19
C GLU A 46 1.56 2.75 11.89
N GLY A 47 1.92 3.82 12.62
CA GLY A 47 0.96 4.61 13.37
C GLY A 47 -0.07 5.32 12.47
N GLY A 48 0.34 5.77 11.29
CA GLY A 48 -0.52 6.44 10.33
C GLY A 48 -1.62 5.55 9.77
N ILE A 49 -1.32 4.28 9.47
CA ILE A 49 -2.28 3.28 8.97
C ILE A 49 -3.21 2.84 10.10
N GLU A 50 -2.68 2.50 11.28
CA GLU A 50 -3.46 2.02 12.43
C GLU A 50 -4.46 3.07 12.95
N GLN A 51 -4.12 4.36 12.83
CA GLN A 51 -5.03 5.46 13.16
C GLN A 51 -6.20 5.60 12.17
N ARG A 52 -6.08 5.08 10.96
CA ARG A 52 -7.04 5.27 9.85
C ARG A 52 -7.94 4.06 9.60
N ALA A 53 -7.49 2.89 10.03
CA ALA A 53 -8.21 1.64 9.76
C ALA A 53 -7.99 0.62 10.89
N ASN A 54 -8.89 -0.35 10.98
CA ASN A 54 -8.74 -1.50 11.88
C ASN A 54 -7.71 -2.50 11.28
N VAL A 55 -6.45 -2.11 11.36
CA VAL A 55 -5.27 -2.84 10.88
C VAL A 55 -4.27 -2.92 12.03
N ALA A 56 -3.58 -4.03 12.16
CA ALA A 56 -2.41 -4.17 13.02
C ALA A 56 -1.19 -4.37 12.12
N VAL A 57 -0.19 -3.50 12.25
CA VAL A 57 0.99 -3.48 11.40
C VAL A 57 2.18 -4.05 12.16
N ASP A 58 2.68 -5.22 11.71
CA ASP A 58 3.97 -5.72 12.15
C ASP A 58 5.07 -5.16 11.22
N VAL A 59 6.23 -4.81 11.77
CA VAL A 59 7.33 -4.19 11.01
C VAL A 59 8.53 -5.13 10.90
N CYS A 60 8.94 -5.42 9.66
CA CYS A 60 10.22 -6.06 9.36
C CYS A 60 11.20 -5.01 8.84
N TYR A 61 11.99 -4.43 9.74
CA TYR A 61 12.89 -3.33 9.44
C TYR A 61 14.33 -3.80 9.29
N SER A 62 15.01 -3.32 8.24
CA SER A 62 16.46 -3.44 8.10
C SER A 62 17.13 -2.08 8.30
N ALA A 63 18.06 -2.00 9.25
CA ALA A 63 18.87 -0.80 9.48
C ALA A 63 20.08 -0.70 8.51
N ASP A 64 20.28 -1.69 7.66
CA ASP A 64 21.29 -1.65 6.60
C ASP A 64 20.95 -0.55 5.59
N LYS A 65 21.88 0.37 5.37
CA LYS A 65 21.73 1.51 4.44
C LYS A 65 22.28 1.22 3.04
N GLY A 66 22.61 -0.04 2.75
CA GLY A 66 23.07 -0.48 1.43
C GLY A 66 21.91 -0.81 0.49
N THR A 67 22.27 -1.12 -0.75
CA THR A 67 21.33 -1.53 -1.82
C THR A 67 21.02 -3.03 -1.81
N LYS A 68 21.63 -3.79 -0.86
CA LYS A 68 21.41 -5.23 -0.65
C LYS A 68 21.01 -5.53 0.81
N PRO A 69 20.03 -4.82 1.38
CA PRO A 69 19.67 -5.01 2.78
C PRO A 69 19.18 -6.44 3.03
N ALA A 70 19.48 -6.96 4.23
CA ALA A 70 18.93 -8.23 4.69
C ALA A 70 17.63 -7.97 5.47
N PHE A 71 16.60 -8.77 5.19
CA PHE A 71 15.35 -8.76 5.92
C PHE A 71 15.12 -10.12 6.57
N THR A 72 15.15 -10.16 7.90
CA THR A 72 15.05 -11.40 8.67
C THR A 72 13.69 -12.10 8.50
N CYS A 73 12.62 -11.35 8.18
CA CYS A 73 11.33 -11.95 7.87
C CYS A 73 11.41 -12.89 6.66
N TYR A 74 12.18 -12.57 5.62
CA TYR A 74 12.31 -13.39 4.41
C TYR A 74 13.15 -14.68 4.58
N GLU A 75 13.80 -14.87 5.74
CA GLU A 75 14.58 -16.08 6.01
C GLU A 75 13.70 -17.32 6.23
N LYS A 76 12.45 -17.13 6.67
CA LYS A 76 11.50 -18.22 6.92
C LYS A 76 10.79 -18.63 5.62
N ASP A 77 10.50 -19.91 5.47
CA ASP A 77 9.77 -20.41 4.27
C ASP A 77 8.32 -19.94 4.23
N ASP A 78 7.72 -19.79 5.40
CA ASP A 78 6.34 -19.32 5.61
C ASP A 78 6.27 -17.84 6.04
N TRP A 79 7.22 -17.04 5.58
CA TRP A 79 7.46 -15.66 6.04
C TRP A 79 6.20 -14.76 6.04
N ALA A 80 5.27 -15.03 5.15
CA ALA A 80 4.03 -14.25 5.03
C ALA A 80 2.82 -14.93 5.72
N ALA A 81 3.04 -16.05 6.44
CA ALA A 81 1.95 -16.78 7.06
C ALA A 81 1.25 -15.95 8.15
N GLY A 82 -0.08 -15.90 8.08
CA GLY A 82 -0.91 -15.19 9.04
C GLY A 82 -1.07 -13.70 8.79
N TYR A 83 -0.50 -13.15 7.71
CA TYR A 83 -0.75 -11.79 7.25
C TYR A 83 -1.86 -11.76 6.18
N ASP A 84 -2.63 -10.69 6.20
CA ASP A 84 -3.69 -10.41 5.21
C ASP A 84 -3.17 -9.55 4.04
N VAL A 85 -2.04 -8.84 4.24
CA VAL A 85 -1.42 -7.96 3.24
C VAL A 85 0.05 -7.72 3.57
N ILE A 86 0.87 -7.52 2.54
CA ILE A 86 2.26 -7.10 2.68
C ILE A 86 2.42 -5.69 2.12
N LEU A 87 3.11 -4.83 2.88
CA LEU A 87 3.57 -3.53 2.41
C LEU A 87 5.07 -3.61 2.13
N HIS A 88 5.44 -3.34 0.90
CA HIS A 88 6.81 -3.25 0.42
C HIS A 88 7.25 -1.78 0.41
N GLY A 89 8.13 -1.39 1.33
CA GLY A 89 8.76 -0.08 1.42
C GLY A 89 10.28 -0.18 1.38
N GLU A 90 10.81 -1.36 1.04
CA GLU A 90 12.24 -1.61 0.99
C GLU A 90 12.93 -1.07 -0.25
N CYS A 91 14.18 -0.60 -0.11
CA CYS A 91 15.10 -0.26 -1.19
C CYS A 91 16.15 -1.36 -1.35
N ALA A 92 15.81 -2.39 -2.10
CA ALA A 92 16.62 -3.58 -2.34
C ALA A 92 17.14 -3.64 -3.80
N ALA A 93 17.66 -2.50 -4.29
CA ALA A 93 17.92 -2.26 -5.72
C ALA A 93 18.89 -3.26 -6.36
N ASP A 94 19.89 -3.76 -5.61
CA ASP A 94 20.90 -4.69 -6.09
C ASP A 94 20.69 -6.14 -5.62
N ILE A 95 19.54 -6.45 -5.03
CA ILE A 95 19.11 -7.84 -4.84
C ILE A 95 18.55 -8.34 -6.17
N ASN A 96 19.39 -9.03 -6.93
CA ASN A 96 19.10 -9.52 -8.27
C ASN A 96 19.03 -11.06 -8.37
N ASP A 97 19.11 -11.77 -7.25
CA ASP A 97 18.98 -13.22 -7.16
C ASP A 97 17.52 -13.62 -7.45
N VAL A 98 17.30 -14.26 -8.59
CA VAL A 98 15.99 -14.70 -9.07
C VAL A 98 15.30 -15.63 -8.07
N ALA A 99 16.02 -16.51 -7.37
CA ALA A 99 15.42 -17.41 -6.39
C ALA A 99 14.91 -16.65 -5.17
N LYS A 100 15.64 -15.63 -4.69
CA LYS A 100 15.18 -14.73 -3.63
C LYS A 100 13.95 -13.94 -4.05
N ILE A 101 13.95 -13.37 -5.26
CA ILE A 101 12.81 -12.61 -5.80
C ILE A 101 11.58 -13.50 -5.91
N ARG A 102 11.70 -14.72 -6.44
CA ARG A 102 10.61 -15.69 -6.49
C ARG A 102 10.08 -16.05 -5.11
N ARG A 103 10.95 -16.15 -4.08
CA ARG A 103 10.56 -16.38 -2.69
C ARG A 103 9.72 -15.22 -2.14
N VAL A 104 10.13 -13.97 -2.39
CA VAL A 104 9.36 -12.77 -2.01
C VAL A 104 8.00 -12.73 -2.71
N LEU A 105 7.94 -13.10 -3.98
CA LEU A 105 6.71 -13.07 -4.79
C LEU A 105 5.79 -14.27 -4.56
N ALA A 106 6.27 -15.38 -3.98
CA ALA A 106 5.51 -16.61 -3.84
C ALA A 106 4.14 -16.46 -3.10
N PRO A 107 4.02 -15.69 -2.01
CA PRO A 107 2.73 -15.45 -1.38
C PRO A 107 1.77 -14.65 -2.26
N HIS A 108 2.27 -13.68 -3.02
CA HIS A 108 1.46 -12.87 -3.93
C HIS A 108 0.93 -13.69 -5.11
N LEU A 109 1.69 -14.63 -5.63
CA LEU A 109 1.21 -15.59 -6.63
C LEU A 109 0.06 -16.48 -6.11
N LYS A 110 -0.04 -16.64 -4.78
CA LYS A 110 -1.11 -17.40 -4.11
C LYS A 110 -2.29 -16.53 -3.65
N GLY A 111 -2.33 -15.26 -4.00
CA GLY A 111 -3.44 -14.38 -3.71
C GLY A 111 -3.24 -13.44 -2.52
N LEU A 112 -2.06 -13.39 -1.88
CA LEU A 112 -1.80 -12.44 -0.79
C LEU A 112 -1.63 -11.02 -1.36
N PRO A 113 -2.49 -10.05 -1.00
CA PRO A 113 -2.44 -8.68 -1.50
C PRO A 113 -1.12 -7.97 -1.21
N GLY A 114 -0.78 -6.98 -2.07
CA GLY A 114 0.43 -6.17 -1.92
C GLY A 114 0.16 -4.68 -2.02
N VAL A 115 0.97 -3.92 -1.27
CA VAL A 115 1.05 -2.46 -1.32
C VAL A 115 2.51 -2.10 -1.51
N ASN A 116 2.85 -1.29 -2.52
CA ASN A 116 4.23 -0.94 -2.82
C ASN A 116 4.43 0.57 -2.72
N LEU A 117 5.45 0.96 -1.98
CA LEU A 117 5.71 2.34 -1.62
C LEU A 117 7.07 2.79 -2.16
N HIS A 118 7.08 3.87 -2.88
CA HIS A 118 8.26 4.62 -3.32
C HIS A 118 9.41 3.71 -3.83
N CYS A 119 10.46 3.51 -3.04
CA CYS A 119 11.66 2.79 -3.44
C CYS A 119 11.45 1.30 -3.74
N ALA A 120 10.33 0.71 -3.31
CA ALA A 120 9.95 -0.64 -3.71
C ALA A 120 9.89 -0.79 -5.24
N MET A 121 9.60 0.31 -5.98
CA MET A 121 9.62 0.32 -7.45
C MET A 121 11.00 0.04 -8.03
N HIS A 122 12.06 0.29 -7.28
CA HIS A 122 13.44 0.10 -7.71
C HIS A 122 14.11 -1.11 -7.07
N SER A 123 13.37 -1.93 -6.33
CA SER A 123 13.87 -3.16 -5.70
C SER A 123 13.90 -4.34 -6.69
N TYR A 124 14.67 -5.35 -6.36
CA TYR A 124 14.67 -6.68 -7.01
C TYR A 124 14.87 -6.66 -8.53
N ARG A 125 15.76 -5.80 -9.01
CA ARG A 125 16.10 -5.64 -10.44
C ARG A 125 17.01 -6.77 -10.90
N SER A 126 16.42 -7.87 -11.37
CA SER A 126 17.17 -9.05 -11.83
C SER A 126 17.73 -8.94 -13.24
N ASP A 127 17.17 -8.07 -14.08
CA ASP A 127 17.73 -7.82 -15.42
C ASP A 127 18.83 -6.73 -15.36
N PRO A 128 20.05 -7.00 -15.83
CA PRO A 128 21.11 -6.01 -15.87
C PRO A 128 20.80 -4.83 -16.81
N ASN A 129 19.87 -5.01 -17.75
CA ASN A 129 19.43 -3.97 -18.68
C ASN A 129 18.12 -3.28 -18.23
N PHE A 130 17.80 -3.30 -16.94
CA PHE A 130 16.56 -2.70 -16.41
C PHE A 130 16.33 -1.22 -16.80
N GLN A 131 17.34 -0.56 -17.32
CA GLN A 131 17.26 0.78 -17.91
C GLN A 131 16.51 0.82 -19.26
N LYS A 132 16.16 -0.33 -19.81
CA LYS A 132 15.36 -0.52 -21.01
C LYS A 132 14.13 -1.36 -20.69
N PRO A 133 13.05 -1.29 -21.49
CA PRO A 133 11.88 -2.14 -21.29
C PRO A 133 12.23 -3.63 -21.25
N VAL A 134 11.92 -4.29 -20.14
CA VAL A 134 12.14 -5.73 -19.92
C VAL A 134 10.88 -6.49 -20.31
N ALA A 135 11.06 -7.66 -20.94
CA ALA A 135 9.92 -8.49 -21.35
C ALA A 135 9.21 -9.11 -20.13
N SER A 136 7.87 -9.03 -20.13
CA SER A 136 7.05 -9.71 -19.12
C SER A 136 7.18 -11.23 -19.24
N GLY A 137 7.01 -11.94 -18.12
CA GLY A 137 7.11 -13.39 -18.01
C GLY A 137 8.53 -13.93 -18.05
N THR A 138 9.55 -13.07 -18.03
CA THR A 138 10.97 -13.44 -17.91
C THR A 138 11.48 -13.29 -16.48
N ASP A 139 12.60 -13.92 -16.16
CA ASP A 139 13.26 -13.77 -14.85
C ASP A 139 13.63 -12.31 -14.56
N GLY A 140 13.98 -11.53 -15.58
CA GLY A 140 14.24 -10.10 -15.47
C GLY A 140 13.01 -9.26 -15.18
N GLY A 141 11.83 -9.72 -15.60
CA GLY A 141 10.55 -9.03 -15.46
C GLY A 141 9.77 -9.33 -14.17
N LEU A 142 10.19 -10.29 -13.36
CA LEU A 142 9.42 -10.82 -12.23
C LEU A 142 8.82 -9.73 -11.32
N TRP A 143 9.67 -8.80 -10.86
CA TRP A 143 9.23 -7.74 -9.96
C TRP A 143 8.37 -6.70 -10.68
N PHE A 144 8.72 -6.36 -11.92
CA PHE A 144 7.95 -5.41 -12.73
C PHE A 144 6.56 -5.95 -13.10
N ASP A 145 6.44 -7.26 -13.34
CA ASP A 145 5.15 -7.91 -13.58
C ASP A 145 4.25 -7.85 -12.33
N TYR A 146 4.84 -8.05 -11.14
CA TYR A 146 4.13 -7.89 -9.87
C TYR A 146 3.68 -6.44 -9.65
N LEU A 147 4.57 -5.49 -9.85
CA LEU A 147 4.24 -4.06 -9.74
C LEU A 147 3.20 -3.61 -10.79
N GLY A 148 3.21 -4.21 -11.98
CA GLY A 148 2.47 -3.72 -13.14
C GLY A 148 3.09 -2.47 -13.79
N LEU A 149 4.34 -2.15 -13.42
CA LEU A 149 5.06 -0.99 -13.93
C LEU A 149 6.57 -1.23 -13.82
N GLN A 150 7.32 -0.72 -14.79
CA GLN A 150 8.78 -0.67 -14.76
C GLN A 150 9.27 0.77 -14.71
N SER A 151 10.09 1.08 -13.69
CA SER A 151 10.82 2.34 -13.57
C SER A 151 12.32 2.10 -13.67
N SER A 152 13.05 3.01 -14.32
CA SER A 152 14.51 2.95 -14.45
C SER A 152 15.26 3.76 -13.40
N GLY A 153 14.63 4.76 -12.82
CA GLY A 153 15.23 5.72 -11.89
C GLY A 153 14.30 6.91 -11.69
N HIS A 154 14.85 8.03 -11.29
CA HIS A 154 14.12 9.28 -11.07
C HIS A 154 14.98 10.49 -11.49
N GLY A 155 14.35 11.64 -11.60
CA GLY A 155 15.02 12.92 -11.80
C GLY A 155 15.46 13.57 -10.48
N GLU A 156 15.80 14.85 -10.53
CA GLU A 156 16.07 15.66 -9.34
C GLU A 156 14.80 15.87 -8.54
N GLN A 157 14.96 16.04 -7.22
CA GLN A 157 13.85 16.33 -6.33
C GLN A 157 13.29 17.73 -6.59
N SER A 158 12.01 17.81 -6.86
CA SER A 158 11.24 19.04 -6.94
C SER A 158 9.75 18.77 -6.67
N PRO A 159 8.91 19.79 -6.45
CA PRO A 159 7.49 19.57 -6.25
C PRO A 159 6.84 18.85 -7.43
N ILE A 160 5.97 17.88 -7.13
CA ILE A 160 5.17 17.15 -8.11
C ILE A 160 3.73 17.68 -8.08
N GLU A 161 3.22 18.12 -9.23
CA GLU A 161 1.79 18.39 -9.42
C GLU A 161 1.06 17.05 -9.55
N VAL A 162 0.25 16.68 -8.56
CA VAL A 162 -0.51 15.44 -8.52
C VAL A 162 -1.89 15.65 -9.12
N THR A 163 -2.21 14.91 -10.19
CA THR A 163 -3.52 14.92 -10.86
C THR A 163 -4.15 13.54 -10.82
N TYR A 164 -5.31 13.42 -10.19
CA TYR A 164 -6.08 12.17 -10.17
C TYR A 164 -6.79 11.96 -11.52
N THR A 165 -6.51 10.83 -12.16
CA THR A 165 -7.02 10.50 -13.50
C THR A 165 -8.30 9.68 -13.47
N ASP A 166 -8.56 8.99 -12.33
CA ASP A 166 -9.81 8.28 -12.08
C ASP A 166 -10.40 8.69 -10.71
N PRO A 167 -11.18 9.78 -10.66
CA PRO A 167 -11.81 10.24 -9.42
C PRO A 167 -13.00 9.36 -8.99
N THR A 168 -13.38 8.35 -9.79
CA THR A 168 -14.47 7.42 -9.48
C THR A 168 -13.99 6.16 -8.82
N HIS A 169 -12.70 5.83 -8.95
CA HIS A 169 -12.11 4.67 -8.30
C HIS A 169 -12.16 4.80 -6.77
N PRO A 170 -12.51 3.73 -6.02
CA PRO A 170 -12.67 3.80 -4.56
C PRO A 170 -11.47 4.41 -3.82
N ILE A 171 -10.25 4.11 -4.27
CA ILE A 171 -9.03 4.63 -3.64
C ILE A 171 -8.93 6.14 -3.74
N THR A 172 -9.26 6.71 -4.90
CA THR A 172 -9.07 8.14 -5.23
C THR A 172 -10.32 8.99 -5.08
N ARG A 173 -11.46 8.36 -4.81
CA ARG A 173 -12.74 9.07 -4.68
C ARG A 173 -12.69 10.16 -3.60
N GLY A 174 -13.02 11.38 -4.02
CA GLY A 174 -13.06 12.56 -3.15
C GLY A 174 -11.73 13.25 -2.91
N PHE A 175 -10.61 12.71 -3.40
CA PHE A 175 -9.34 13.43 -3.38
C PHE A 175 -9.33 14.59 -4.38
N GLN A 176 -8.66 15.67 -3.99
CA GLN A 176 -8.43 16.83 -4.84
C GLN A 176 -6.97 16.86 -5.31
N ASN A 177 -6.74 17.36 -6.53
CA ASN A 177 -5.38 17.57 -7.02
C ASN A 177 -4.59 18.46 -6.06
N TRP A 178 -3.30 18.21 -5.95
CA TRP A 178 -2.43 18.91 -5.03
C TRP A 178 -0.99 18.92 -5.53
N THR A 179 -0.13 19.67 -4.87
CA THR A 179 1.30 19.70 -5.17
C THR A 179 2.06 19.21 -3.94
N THR A 180 3.01 18.31 -4.14
CA THR A 180 3.88 17.80 -3.09
C THR A 180 4.90 18.86 -2.67
N ILE A 181 5.60 18.65 -1.56
CA ILE A 181 6.91 19.25 -1.33
C ILE A 181 7.90 18.69 -2.36
N SER A 182 9.19 18.95 -2.22
CA SER A 182 10.23 18.38 -3.05
C SER A 182 10.18 16.84 -3.02
N GLU A 183 9.97 16.19 -4.14
CA GLU A 183 9.80 14.74 -4.31
C GLU A 183 10.50 14.25 -5.58
N GLU A 184 10.62 12.94 -5.74
CA GLU A 184 11.24 12.28 -6.89
C GLU A 184 10.19 11.84 -7.90
N LEU A 185 10.15 12.46 -9.08
CA LEU A 185 9.34 11.94 -10.19
C LEU A 185 10.09 10.80 -10.88
N TYR A 186 9.49 9.61 -10.90
CA TYR A 186 10.12 8.41 -11.44
C TYR A 186 10.08 8.33 -12.96
N ASN A 187 11.15 7.81 -13.55
CA ASN A 187 11.28 7.59 -15.00
C ASN A 187 10.64 6.24 -15.36
N ASN A 188 9.33 6.22 -15.57
CA ASN A 188 8.61 5.01 -15.92
C ASN A 188 8.80 4.67 -17.39
N LEU A 189 9.42 3.52 -17.66
CA LEU A 189 9.69 3.01 -18.99
C LEU A 189 8.48 2.30 -19.60
N ARG A 190 7.69 1.67 -18.75
CA ARG A 190 6.55 0.84 -19.16
C ARG A 190 5.49 0.78 -18.07
N VAL A 191 4.24 0.96 -18.46
CA VAL A 191 3.05 0.61 -17.68
C VAL A 191 2.46 -0.63 -18.32
N HIS A 192 2.20 -1.68 -17.55
CA HIS A 192 1.67 -2.94 -18.08
C HIS A 192 0.19 -2.78 -18.45
N GLN A 193 -0.27 -3.55 -19.43
CA GLN A 193 -1.63 -3.42 -19.97
C GLN A 193 -2.74 -3.65 -18.92
N GLY A 194 -2.48 -4.47 -17.88
CA GLY A 194 -3.42 -4.76 -16.79
C GLY A 194 -3.41 -3.73 -15.66
N ALA A 195 -2.46 -2.80 -15.65
CA ALA A 195 -2.37 -1.79 -14.59
C ALA A 195 -3.35 -0.65 -14.85
N VAL A 196 -4.07 -0.23 -13.81
CA VAL A 196 -5.04 0.87 -13.84
C VAL A 196 -4.40 2.11 -13.23
N THR A 197 -4.18 3.15 -14.03
CA THR A 197 -3.63 4.43 -13.57
C THR A 197 -4.67 5.21 -12.78
N LEU A 198 -4.34 5.61 -11.55
CA LEU A 198 -5.19 6.38 -10.65
C LEU A 198 -4.78 7.84 -10.53
N ALA A 199 -3.47 8.13 -10.64
CA ALA A 199 -2.96 9.49 -10.68
C ALA A 199 -1.68 9.58 -11.50
N LYS A 200 -1.44 10.79 -12.04
CA LYS A 200 -0.20 11.19 -12.67
C LYS A 200 0.45 12.31 -11.89
N GLY A 201 1.76 12.34 -11.94
CA GLY A 201 2.60 13.41 -11.40
C GLY A 201 3.28 14.16 -12.53
N LYS A 202 3.40 15.48 -12.37
CA LYS A 202 4.09 16.35 -13.32
C LYS A 202 5.17 17.17 -12.63
N GLN A 203 6.35 17.19 -13.22
CA GLN A 203 7.48 18.09 -12.88
C GLN A 203 7.98 18.73 -14.16
N GLY A 204 7.87 20.05 -14.28
CA GLY A 204 8.23 20.75 -15.50
C GLY A 204 7.48 20.21 -16.73
N ASN A 205 8.21 19.67 -17.71
CA ASN A 205 7.63 19.08 -18.91
C ASN A 205 7.44 17.55 -18.85
N GLN A 206 7.86 16.92 -17.75
CA GLN A 206 7.73 15.48 -17.57
C GLN A 206 6.43 15.16 -16.82
N GLU A 207 5.64 14.25 -17.37
CA GLU A 207 4.43 13.69 -16.74
C GLU A 207 4.49 12.17 -16.78
N THR A 208 4.18 11.51 -15.65
CA THR A 208 4.19 10.05 -15.55
C THR A 208 3.20 9.53 -14.50
N VAL A 209 2.93 8.24 -14.53
CA VAL A 209 2.09 7.56 -13.54
C VAL A 209 2.80 7.56 -12.18
N ILE A 210 2.08 7.95 -11.12
CA ILE A 210 2.59 7.96 -9.74
C ILE A 210 1.72 7.14 -8.78
N LEU A 211 0.51 6.77 -9.19
CA LEU A 211 -0.43 5.98 -8.40
C LEU A 211 -1.19 5.03 -9.32
N TRP A 212 -1.20 3.73 -9.02
CA TRP A 212 -1.90 2.74 -9.83
C TRP A 212 -2.24 1.49 -9.04
N THR A 213 -3.10 0.66 -9.64
CA THR A 213 -3.38 -0.70 -9.20
C THR A 213 -3.00 -1.70 -10.28
N ASN A 214 -2.73 -2.94 -9.88
CA ASN A 214 -2.45 -4.07 -10.78
C ASN A 214 -3.12 -5.33 -10.24
N GLU A 215 -3.41 -6.28 -11.12
CA GLU A 215 -3.79 -7.65 -10.78
C GLU A 215 -2.64 -8.59 -11.18
N TYR A 216 -2.07 -9.30 -10.20
CA TYR A 216 -0.89 -10.11 -10.39
C TYR A 216 -1.19 -11.62 -10.44
N GLY A 217 -0.61 -12.29 -11.42
CA GLY A 217 -0.68 -13.74 -11.59
C GLY A 217 -2.08 -14.28 -11.85
N ASP A 218 -2.22 -15.60 -11.87
CA ASP A 218 -3.50 -16.29 -12.13
C ASP A 218 -4.51 -16.08 -11.00
N ALA A 219 -4.03 -15.86 -9.77
CA ALA A 219 -4.87 -15.56 -8.62
C ALA A 219 -5.50 -14.15 -8.67
N LYS A 220 -5.14 -13.31 -9.65
CA LYS A 220 -5.61 -11.94 -9.78
C LYS A 220 -5.39 -11.15 -8.49
N THR A 221 -4.23 -11.35 -7.88
CA THR A 221 -3.86 -10.71 -6.62
C THR A 221 -3.85 -9.21 -6.78
N ARG A 222 -4.61 -8.52 -5.95
CA ARG A 222 -4.68 -7.06 -5.97
C ARG A 222 -3.41 -6.43 -5.42
N VAL A 223 -2.83 -5.54 -6.20
CA VAL A 223 -1.62 -4.80 -5.88
C VAL A 223 -1.90 -3.31 -6.03
N PHE A 224 -1.60 -2.53 -5.01
CA PHE A 224 -1.62 -1.07 -5.03
C PHE A 224 -0.21 -0.53 -4.97
N SER A 225 0.10 0.52 -5.73
CA SER A 225 1.46 1.07 -5.79
C SER A 225 1.46 2.59 -5.92
N THR A 226 2.46 3.24 -5.29
CA THR A 226 2.73 4.67 -5.44
C THR A 226 4.23 4.96 -5.47
N THR A 227 4.65 5.87 -6.35
CA THR A 227 6.04 6.37 -6.39
C THR A 227 6.31 7.53 -5.43
N LEU A 228 5.27 8.09 -4.80
CA LEU A 228 5.42 9.13 -3.77
C LEU A 228 5.98 8.55 -2.48
N GLY A 229 6.63 9.37 -1.65
CA GLY A 229 7.07 8.97 -0.31
C GLY A 229 8.57 9.02 -0.10
N HIS A 230 9.29 9.88 -0.82
CA HIS A 230 10.73 10.09 -0.62
C HIS A 230 11.01 10.70 0.75
N ASN A 231 10.37 11.81 1.07
CA ASN A 231 10.58 12.57 2.29
C ASN A 231 9.64 12.16 3.43
N ASN A 232 10.11 12.26 4.66
CA ASN A 232 9.31 11.96 5.86
C ASN A 232 8.05 12.83 5.91
N GLU A 233 8.13 14.08 5.48
CA GLU A 233 7.00 15.02 5.43
C GLU A 233 5.92 14.57 4.44
N THR A 234 6.31 14.00 3.28
CA THR A 234 5.35 13.41 2.35
C THR A 234 4.74 12.14 2.94
N VAL A 235 5.55 11.27 3.56
CA VAL A 235 5.05 10.04 4.21
C VAL A 235 4.10 10.36 5.36
N ALA A 236 4.34 11.46 6.10
CA ALA A 236 3.47 11.93 7.18
C ALA A 236 2.27 12.76 6.71
N ASP A 237 2.21 13.15 5.42
CA ASP A 237 1.09 13.93 4.89
C ASP A 237 -0.22 13.13 5.01
N PRO A 238 -1.28 13.72 5.61
CA PRO A 238 -2.55 13.02 5.75
C PRO A 238 -3.11 12.47 4.43
N ARG A 239 -2.91 13.18 3.32
CA ARG A 239 -3.36 12.74 1.98
C ARG A 239 -2.63 11.49 1.53
N TYR A 240 -1.31 11.42 1.77
CA TYR A 240 -0.49 10.25 1.45
C TYR A 240 -0.91 9.05 2.31
N LEU A 241 -1.04 9.24 3.62
CA LEU A 241 -1.46 8.18 4.55
C LEU A 241 -2.87 7.68 4.24
N ASP A 242 -3.80 8.59 3.87
CA ASP A 242 -5.14 8.21 3.43
C ASP A 242 -5.10 7.38 2.14
N LEU A 243 -4.27 7.76 1.16
CA LEU A 243 -4.09 7.00 -0.08
C LEU A 243 -3.52 5.60 0.17
N VAL A 244 -2.47 5.50 0.98
CA VAL A 244 -1.85 4.21 1.32
C VAL A 244 -2.83 3.32 2.08
N THR A 245 -3.55 3.87 3.06
CA THR A 245 -4.56 3.11 3.84
C THR A 245 -5.70 2.64 2.96
N ARG A 246 -6.22 3.50 2.06
CA ARG A 246 -7.27 3.10 1.11
C ARG A 246 -6.76 2.06 0.11
N GLY A 247 -5.51 2.18 -0.36
CA GLY A 247 -4.86 1.19 -1.21
C GLY A 247 -4.78 -0.18 -0.53
N LEU A 248 -4.37 -0.22 0.74
CA LEU A 248 -4.35 -1.42 1.57
C LEU A 248 -5.74 -2.04 1.70
N LEU A 249 -6.73 -1.23 2.12
CA LEU A 249 -8.11 -1.71 2.30
C LEU A 249 -8.72 -2.21 0.98
N TRP A 250 -8.44 -1.52 -0.14
CA TRP A 250 -8.89 -1.94 -1.47
C TRP A 250 -8.26 -3.29 -1.86
N ALA A 251 -6.96 -3.44 -1.65
CA ALA A 251 -6.26 -4.68 -1.95
C ALA A 251 -6.83 -5.86 -1.15
N CYS A 252 -7.17 -5.65 0.12
CA CYS A 252 -7.83 -6.63 0.99
C CYS A 252 -9.34 -6.80 0.74
N GLY A 253 -9.95 -6.03 -0.18
CA GLY A 253 -11.40 -6.06 -0.42
C GLY A 253 -12.22 -5.46 0.73
N LYS A 254 -11.61 -4.58 1.54
CA LYS A 254 -12.21 -3.94 2.72
C LYS A 254 -12.52 -2.44 2.53
N LEU A 255 -12.37 -1.93 1.31
CA LEU A 255 -12.83 -0.61 0.89
C LEU A 255 -14.14 -0.77 0.11
N ASP A 256 -15.14 0.07 0.36
CA ASP A 256 -16.37 0.10 -0.42
C ASP A 256 -16.24 1.02 -1.65
N ASP A 257 -17.24 0.99 -2.53
CA ASP A 257 -17.23 1.79 -3.78
C ASP A 257 -17.33 3.30 -3.53
N SER A 258 -17.68 3.73 -2.31
CA SER A 258 -17.68 5.14 -1.93
C SER A 258 -16.30 5.62 -1.43
N GLY A 259 -15.32 4.73 -1.32
CA GLY A 259 -13.98 5.00 -0.81
C GLY A 259 -13.91 5.02 0.72
N LYS A 260 -14.88 4.41 1.41
CA LYS A 260 -14.89 4.26 2.86
C LYS A 260 -14.51 2.84 3.27
N PRO A 261 -13.87 2.68 4.43
CA PRO A 261 -13.69 1.35 5.00
C PRO A 261 -15.04 0.64 5.16
N LYS A 262 -15.11 -0.63 4.80
CA LYS A 262 -16.27 -1.48 5.10
C LYS A 262 -16.48 -1.61 6.60
N GLU A 263 -17.68 -1.98 7.01
CA GLU A 263 -18.05 -2.13 8.42
C GLU A 263 -17.03 -2.98 9.19
N GLY A 264 -16.59 -2.47 10.34
CA GLY A 264 -15.57 -3.07 11.21
C GLY A 264 -14.11 -2.84 10.79
N TYR A 265 -13.85 -2.20 9.62
CA TYR A 265 -12.49 -1.91 9.15
C TYR A 265 -12.13 -0.43 9.17
N GLY A 266 -13.01 0.45 9.64
CA GLY A 266 -12.67 1.84 9.94
C GLY A 266 -11.77 1.96 11.18
N PRO A 267 -11.33 3.20 11.51
CA PRO A 267 -10.52 3.45 12.70
C PRO A 267 -11.26 2.99 13.97
N ALA A 268 -10.48 2.53 14.96
CA ALA A 268 -11.06 2.16 16.26
C ALA A 268 -11.79 3.35 16.90
N ALA A 269 -12.90 3.09 17.58
CA ALA A 269 -13.64 4.14 18.26
C ALA A 269 -12.72 4.83 19.30
N GLY A 270 -12.48 6.13 19.14
CA GLY A 270 -11.62 6.94 20.01
C GLY A 270 -10.23 7.27 19.47
N THR A 271 -9.86 6.81 18.26
CA THR A 271 -8.57 7.17 17.61
C THR A 271 -8.68 8.40 16.69
N ALA A 272 -9.89 8.85 16.35
CA ALA A 272 -10.07 10.10 15.62
C ALA A 272 -9.71 11.29 16.54
N LYS A 273 -8.56 11.93 16.25
CA LYS A 273 -8.16 13.22 16.82
C LYS A 273 -8.30 14.30 15.77
#